data_c42f1d3ea7c55b71ef288a27737c47c4
#
_entry.id   c42f1d3ea7c55b71ef288a27737c47c4
#
_cell.length_a   1.000
_cell.length_b   1.000
_cell.length_c   1.000
_cell.angle_alpha   90.00
_cell.angle_beta   90.00
_cell.angle_gamma   90.00
#
_symmetry.space_group_name_H-M   'P 1'
#
loop_
_entity.id
_entity.type
_entity.pdbx_description
1 polymer ?
#
loop_
_entity_poly.entity_id
_entity_poly.type
_entity_poly.pdbx_seq_one_letter_code
_entity_poly.pdbx_strand_id
1 'polypeptide(L)'
;EVYKRQSRTVAKAAALLRENAGKVLAANALDLEAMDADSPMRDRLRLTAERIASIAADMESVAGLPSPQGETIAEWTRPNGMTLRKVRVPFGVVGMVCEARPNVTADIFALCVKTGNACVLKGGSDARHSNEAIAALLHEALGAEGIDENTFTLLPAGHEAVGALLSAVGYVDVVIPRGGAGLI
;
A
#
# COMPACT_ATOMS: atom_id res chain seq x y z
N GLU A 1 -6.46 3.57 21.11
CA GLU A 1 -6.68 2.20 20.57
C GLU A 1 -6.61 2.13 19.05
N VAL A 2 -7.14 3.11 18.32
CA VAL A 2 -7.11 3.13 16.84
C VAL A 2 -5.69 2.98 16.30
N TYR A 3 -4.73 3.72 16.82
CA TYR A 3 -3.32 3.67 16.38
C TYR A 3 -2.66 2.29 16.63
N LYS A 4 -3.04 1.60 17.71
CA LYS A 4 -2.55 0.26 18.00
C LYS A 4 -3.12 -0.76 17.02
N ARG A 5 -4.38 -0.59 16.61
CA ARG A 5 -5.03 -1.45 15.63
C ARG A 5 -4.32 -1.39 14.28
N GLN A 6 -4.03 -0.18 13.79
CA GLN A 6 -3.30 0.02 12.53
C GLN A 6 -1.93 -0.70 12.55
N SER A 7 -1.15 -0.53 13.63
CA SER A 7 0.13 -1.23 13.78
C SER A 7 -0.02 -2.76 13.79
N ARG A 8 -1.04 -3.29 14.49
CA ARG A 8 -1.33 -4.72 14.52
C ARG A 8 -1.74 -5.24 13.13
N THR A 9 -2.55 -4.47 12.40
CA THR A 9 -2.95 -4.84 11.03
C THR A 9 -1.75 -4.96 10.11
N VAL A 10 -0.83 -4.00 10.13
CA VAL A 10 0.39 -4.05 9.31
C VAL A 10 1.28 -5.22 9.73
N ALA A 11 1.47 -5.45 11.03
CA ALA A 11 2.24 -6.60 11.52
C ALA A 11 1.57 -7.94 11.16
N LYS A 12 0.24 -8.04 11.23
CA LYS A 12 -0.52 -9.22 10.82
C LYS A 12 -0.37 -9.48 9.32
N ALA A 13 -0.44 -8.45 8.49
CA ALA A 13 -0.22 -8.56 7.05
C ALA A 13 1.20 -9.07 6.74
N ALA A 14 2.22 -8.59 7.43
CA ALA A 14 3.59 -9.08 7.30
C ALA A 14 3.72 -10.56 7.66
N ALA A 15 3.08 -11.00 8.76
CA ALA A 15 3.06 -12.40 9.17
C ALA A 15 2.37 -13.28 8.10
N LEU A 16 1.18 -12.88 7.63
CA LEU A 16 0.45 -13.60 6.58
C LEU A 16 1.26 -13.71 5.29
N LEU A 17 1.99 -12.66 4.92
CA LEU A 17 2.85 -12.67 3.73
C LEU A 17 3.97 -13.71 3.85
N ARG A 18 4.60 -13.86 5.02
CA ARG A 18 5.60 -14.91 5.28
C ARG A 18 4.99 -16.30 5.28
N GLU A 19 3.89 -16.49 5.99
CA GLU A 19 3.20 -17.78 6.11
C GLU A 19 2.70 -18.29 4.76
N ASN A 20 2.30 -17.39 3.85
CA ASN A 20 1.76 -17.71 2.54
C ASN A 20 2.74 -17.41 1.39
N ALA A 21 4.04 -17.31 1.65
CA ALA A 21 5.05 -17.01 0.64
C ALA A 21 4.94 -17.94 -0.60
N GLY A 22 4.66 -19.23 -0.38
CA GLY A 22 4.49 -20.19 -1.47
C GLY A 22 3.33 -19.84 -2.42
N LYS A 23 2.20 -19.32 -1.90
CA LYS A 23 1.08 -18.87 -2.74
C LYS A 23 1.46 -17.65 -3.58
N VAL A 24 2.16 -16.69 -2.97
CA VAL A 24 2.62 -15.47 -3.66
C VAL A 24 3.66 -15.81 -4.73
N LEU A 25 4.58 -16.75 -4.45
CA LEU A 25 5.56 -17.23 -5.42
C LEU A 25 4.91 -17.96 -6.59
N ALA A 26 3.90 -18.77 -6.34
CA ALA A 26 3.13 -19.45 -7.40
C ALA A 26 2.42 -18.44 -8.32
N ALA A 27 1.81 -17.40 -7.75
CA ALA A 27 1.19 -16.32 -8.51
C ALA A 27 2.25 -15.51 -9.31
N ASN A 28 3.41 -15.25 -8.71
CA ASN A 28 4.50 -14.55 -9.37
C ASN A 28 5.10 -15.37 -10.54
N ALA A 29 5.10 -16.69 -10.44
CA ALA A 29 5.52 -17.55 -11.54
C ALA A 29 4.64 -17.35 -12.79
N LEU A 30 3.31 -17.22 -12.63
CA LEU A 30 2.38 -16.94 -13.72
C LEU A 30 2.70 -15.59 -14.41
N ASP A 31 2.98 -14.56 -13.62
CA ASP A 31 3.37 -13.25 -14.16
C ASP A 31 4.70 -13.35 -14.93
N LEU A 32 5.67 -14.11 -14.41
CA LEU A 32 6.95 -14.32 -15.06
C LEU A 32 6.85 -15.16 -16.35
N GLU A 33 5.94 -16.12 -16.40
CA GLU A 33 5.67 -16.91 -17.61
C GLU A 33 5.06 -16.07 -18.73
N ALA A 34 4.22 -15.10 -18.37
CA ALA A 34 3.59 -14.19 -19.33
C ALA A 34 4.54 -13.09 -19.85
N MET A 35 5.67 -12.84 -19.17
CA MET A 35 6.65 -11.82 -19.54
C MET A 35 7.75 -12.40 -20.42
N ASP A 36 8.16 -11.64 -21.44
CA ASP A 36 9.31 -11.98 -22.27
C ASP A 36 10.54 -12.31 -21.42
N ALA A 37 11.22 -13.41 -21.76
CA ALA A 37 12.39 -13.91 -21.02
C ALA A 37 13.55 -12.90 -21.00
N ASP A 38 13.70 -12.12 -22.07
CA ASP A 38 14.78 -11.13 -22.25
C ASP A 38 14.37 -9.73 -21.76
N SER A 39 13.17 -9.57 -21.18
CA SER A 39 12.71 -8.28 -20.67
C SER A 39 13.59 -7.76 -19.53
N PRO A 40 14.12 -6.53 -19.61
CA PRO A 40 14.87 -5.92 -18.51
C PRO A 40 14.03 -5.67 -17.26
N MET A 41 12.69 -5.75 -17.38
CA MET A 41 11.76 -5.60 -16.26
C MET A 41 11.58 -6.89 -15.46
N ARG A 42 12.05 -8.05 -15.98
CA ARG A 42 11.86 -9.36 -15.39
C ARG A 42 12.44 -9.48 -13.97
N ASP A 43 13.61 -8.89 -13.72
CA ASP A 43 14.18 -8.89 -12.37
C ASP A 43 13.38 -8.06 -11.38
N ARG A 44 12.78 -6.95 -11.85
CA ARG A 44 11.91 -6.11 -11.02
C ARG A 44 10.60 -6.80 -10.65
N LEU A 45 10.09 -7.66 -11.54
CA LEU A 45 8.88 -8.45 -11.33
C LEU A 45 9.12 -9.65 -10.43
N ARG A 46 10.31 -10.26 -10.51
CA ARG A 46 10.63 -11.51 -9.83
C ARG A 46 10.58 -11.36 -8.32
N LEU A 47 9.81 -12.23 -7.68
CA LEU A 47 9.85 -12.46 -6.25
C LEU A 47 10.65 -13.73 -5.95
N THR A 48 11.31 -13.76 -4.80
CA THR A 48 11.95 -14.93 -4.19
C THR A 48 11.50 -15.01 -2.73
N ALA A 49 11.76 -16.13 -2.07
CA ALA A 49 11.45 -16.28 -0.66
C ALA A 49 12.15 -15.20 0.19
N GLU A 50 13.40 -14.88 -0.16
CA GLU A 50 14.18 -13.83 0.51
C GLU A 50 13.58 -12.44 0.28
N ARG A 51 13.15 -12.13 -0.96
CA ARG A 51 12.48 -10.85 -1.28
C ARG A 51 11.16 -10.71 -0.52
N ILE A 52 10.36 -11.78 -0.43
CA ILE A 52 9.12 -11.77 0.35
C ILE A 52 9.42 -11.58 1.84
N ALA A 53 10.43 -12.26 2.38
CA ALA A 53 10.85 -12.07 3.77
C ALA A 53 11.31 -10.64 4.04
N SER A 54 12.02 -10.00 3.08
CA SER A 54 12.43 -8.60 3.18
C SER A 54 11.22 -7.65 3.17
N ILE A 55 10.26 -7.86 2.26
CA ILE A 55 9.01 -7.06 2.21
C ILE A 55 8.28 -7.14 3.56
N ALA A 56 8.15 -8.35 4.12
CA ALA A 56 7.51 -8.52 5.42
C ALA A 56 8.29 -7.83 6.55
N ALA A 57 9.63 -7.85 6.53
CA ALA A 57 10.46 -7.15 7.50
C ALA A 57 10.31 -5.61 7.39
N ASP A 58 10.20 -5.08 6.17
CA ASP A 58 9.96 -3.66 5.93
C ASP A 58 8.58 -3.25 6.47
N MET A 59 7.54 -4.07 6.26
CA MET A 59 6.21 -3.86 6.84
C MET A 59 6.25 -3.87 8.38
N GLU A 60 6.99 -4.80 9.00
CA GLU A 60 7.17 -4.85 10.46
C GLU A 60 7.88 -3.60 10.98
N SER A 61 8.88 -3.12 10.25
CA SER A 61 9.57 -1.87 10.57
C SER A 61 8.59 -0.70 10.56
N VAL A 62 7.72 -0.60 9.55
CA VAL A 62 6.66 0.42 9.48
C VAL A 62 5.67 0.27 10.63
N ALA A 63 5.26 -0.97 10.97
CA ALA A 63 4.37 -1.24 12.11
C ALA A 63 4.95 -0.74 13.43
N GLY A 64 6.26 -0.85 13.61
CA GLY A 64 7.00 -0.40 14.80
C GLY A 64 7.17 1.11 14.94
N LEU A 65 7.00 1.88 13.88
CA LEU A 65 7.12 3.34 13.94
C LEU A 65 6.04 3.97 14.83
N PRO A 66 6.29 5.10 15.49
CA PRO A 66 5.25 5.88 16.15
C PRO A 66 4.19 6.33 15.13
N SER A 67 2.92 6.43 15.57
CA SER A 67 1.88 6.98 14.70
C SER A 67 2.07 8.50 14.57
N PRO A 68 2.08 9.05 13.34
CA PRO A 68 2.13 10.49 13.16
C PRO A 68 0.79 11.20 13.40
N GLN A 69 -0.31 10.44 13.49
CA GLN A 69 -1.65 11.00 13.63
C GLN A 69 -1.84 11.70 14.97
N GLY A 70 -2.37 12.91 14.93
CA GLY A 70 -2.61 13.72 16.11
C GLY A 70 -1.35 14.35 16.71
N GLU A 71 -0.17 14.16 16.10
CA GLU A 71 1.07 14.82 16.51
C GLU A 71 0.91 16.34 16.38
N THR A 72 1.15 17.07 17.48
CA THR A 72 1.19 18.53 17.46
C THR A 72 2.53 19.00 16.90
N ILE A 73 2.51 19.63 15.73
CA ILE A 73 3.70 20.15 15.05
C ILE A 73 4.10 21.52 15.63
N ALA A 74 3.09 22.32 15.99
CA ALA A 74 3.27 23.64 16.56
C ALA A 74 2.05 24.02 17.42
N GLU A 75 2.30 24.81 18.46
CA GLU A 75 1.26 25.39 19.31
C GLU A 75 1.65 26.83 19.63
N TRP A 76 0.67 27.75 19.61
CA TRP A 76 0.87 29.15 20.00
C TRP A 76 -0.41 29.77 20.54
N THR A 77 -0.29 30.73 21.43
CA THR A 77 -1.43 31.46 22.00
C THR A 77 -1.50 32.86 21.39
N ARG A 78 -2.69 33.25 20.98
CA ARG A 78 -2.97 34.62 20.51
C ARG A 78 -3.13 35.59 21.67
N PRO A 79 -3.01 36.92 21.43
CA PRO A 79 -3.17 37.92 22.48
C PRO A 79 -4.54 37.91 23.19
N ASN A 80 -5.57 37.40 22.52
CA ASN A 80 -6.92 37.19 23.06
C ASN A 80 -7.06 35.94 23.94
N GLY A 81 -5.99 35.18 24.18
CA GLY A 81 -5.98 33.94 24.97
C GLY A 81 -6.33 32.67 24.20
N MET A 82 -6.66 32.76 22.91
CA MET A 82 -6.97 31.58 22.08
C MET A 82 -5.72 30.77 21.77
N THR A 83 -5.73 29.47 22.10
CA THR A 83 -4.65 28.54 21.75
C THR A 83 -4.92 27.89 20.39
N LEU A 84 -3.96 27.97 19.50
CA LEU A 84 -3.96 27.37 18.18
C LEU A 84 -2.96 26.22 18.15
N ARG A 85 -3.36 25.07 17.56
CA ARG A 85 -2.51 23.90 17.36
C ARG A 85 -2.48 23.51 15.90
N LYS A 86 -1.29 23.27 15.36
CA LYS A 86 -1.09 22.62 14.07
C LYS A 86 -0.84 21.14 14.33
N VAL A 87 -1.76 20.30 13.90
CA VAL A 87 -1.70 18.84 14.12
C VAL A 87 -1.60 18.10 12.79
N ARG A 88 -0.98 16.91 12.81
CA ARG A 88 -0.94 15.99 11.67
C ARG A 88 -2.26 15.24 11.58
N VAL A 89 -2.82 15.18 10.38
CA VAL A 89 -4.02 14.39 10.06
C VAL A 89 -3.76 13.52 8.83
N PRO A 90 -4.50 12.41 8.63
CA PRO A 90 -4.45 11.65 7.38
C PRO A 90 -4.83 12.51 6.18
N PHE A 91 -4.36 12.16 4.99
CA PHE A 91 -4.84 12.74 3.74
C PHE A 91 -6.31 12.35 3.49
N GLY A 92 -6.67 11.10 3.80
CA GLY A 92 -7.95 10.48 3.48
C GLY A 92 -7.75 9.28 2.59
N VAL A 93 -8.08 9.38 1.31
CA VAL A 93 -7.90 8.32 0.31
C VAL A 93 -6.68 8.61 -0.57
N VAL A 94 -5.71 7.72 -0.56
CA VAL A 94 -4.48 7.82 -1.36
C VAL A 94 -4.59 6.89 -2.57
N GLY A 95 -4.63 7.47 -3.76
CA GLY A 95 -4.49 6.75 -5.02
C GLY A 95 -3.01 6.52 -5.36
N MET A 96 -2.64 5.29 -5.68
CA MET A 96 -1.31 4.95 -6.17
C MET A 96 -1.40 4.30 -7.54
N VAL A 97 -0.61 4.80 -8.49
CA VAL A 97 -0.42 4.16 -9.80
C VAL A 97 1.03 3.71 -9.90
N CYS A 98 1.27 2.42 -10.12
CA CYS A 98 2.62 1.88 -10.22
C CYS A 98 2.77 0.90 -11.38
N GLU A 99 4.01 0.71 -11.81
CA GLU A 99 4.43 -0.29 -12.79
C GLU A 99 4.74 -1.65 -12.13
N ALA A 100 5.31 -2.58 -12.88
CA ALA A 100 5.59 -3.97 -12.54
C ALA A 100 6.54 -4.16 -11.34
N ARG A 101 6.05 -3.89 -10.12
CA ARG A 101 6.78 -4.10 -8.87
C ARG A 101 5.83 -4.60 -7.78
N PRO A 102 5.72 -5.93 -7.59
CA PRO A 102 4.77 -6.50 -6.63
C PRO A 102 4.97 -6.05 -5.18
N ASN A 103 6.21 -5.73 -4.77
CA ASN A 103 6.50 -5.23 -3.43
C ASN A 103 5.78 -3.92 -3.10
N VAL A 104 5.52 -3.07 -4.10
CA VAL A 104 4.85 -1.77 -3.89
C VAL A 104 3.45 -1.95 -3.31
N THR A 105 2.77 -3.06 -3.63
CA THR A 105 1.44 -3.38 -3.09
C THR A 105 1.47 -3.49 -1.56
N ALA A 106 2.47 -4.18 -1.01
CA ALA A 106 2.66 -4.30 0.43
C ALA A 106 3.14 -2.99 1.07
N ASP A 107 4.10 -2.30 0.41
CA ASP A 107 4.68 -1.04 0.90
C ASP A 107 3.61 0.04 1.07
N ILE A 108 2.79 0.27 0.03
CA ILE A 108 1.76 1.32 0.08
C ILE A 108 0.66 0.99 1.07
N PHE A 109 0.26 -0.28 1.19
CA PHE A 109 -0.66 -0.73 2.21
C PHE A 109 -0.14 -0.39 3.61
N ALA A 110 1.09 -0.80 3.91
CA ALA A 110 1.69 -0.58 5.22
C ALA A 110 1.74 0.92 5.58
N LEU A 111 2.18 1.77 4.65
CA LEU A 111 2.28 3.20 4.86
C LEU A 111 0.90 3.86 5.02
N CYS A 112 -0.07 3.54 4.16
CA CYS A 112 -1.41 4.12 4.22
C CYS A 112 -2.13 3.70 5.50
N VAL A 113 -2.20 2.40 5.81
CA VAL A 113 -2.87 1.91 7.01
C VAL A 113 -2.21 2.47 8.27
N LYS A 114 -0.88 2.47 8.34
CA LYS A 114 -0.13 3.02 9.50
C LYS A 114 -0.43 4.49 9.75
N THR A 115 -0.64 5.26 8.71
CA THR A 115 -0.92 6.70 8.79
C THR A 115 -2.41 7.05 8.76
N GLY A 116 -3.29 6.04 8.77
CA GLY A 116 -4.74 6.21 8.84
C GLY A 116 -5.42 6.62 7.54
N ASN A 117 -4.77 6.34 6.42
CA ASN A 117 -5.33 6.59 5.10
C ASN A 117 -5.93 5.29 4.53
N ALA A 118 -6.97 5.42 3.73
CA ALA A 118 -7.35 4.40 2.78
C ALA A 118 -6.45 4.46 1.54
N CYS A 119 -6.33 3.33 0.83
CA CYS A 119 -5.49 3.22 -0.34
C CYS A 119 -6.22 2.58 -1.51
N VAL A 120 -6.14 3.22 -2.67
CA VAL A 120 -6.60 2.67 -3.94
C VAL A 120 -5.38 2.47 -4.83
N LEU A 121 -5.02 1.23 -5.09
CA LEU A 121 -3.83 0.86 -5.86
C LEU A 121 -4.20 0.41 -7.27
N LYS A 122 -3.63 1.04 -8.26
CA LYS A 122 -3.55 0.54 -9.63
C LYS A 122 -2.15 0.00 -9.87
N GLY A 123 -1.98 -1.31 -9.78
CA GLY A 123 -0.72 -2.00 -10.07
C GLY A 123 -0.46 -2.17 -11.57
N GLY A 124 0.78 -2.51 -11.94
CA GLY A 124 1.15 -2.86 -13.31
C GLY A 124 0.44 -4.14 -13.79
N SER A 125 0.08 -4.19 -15.05
CA SER A 125 -0.53 -5.38 -15.68
C SER A 125 0.36 -6.60 -15.60
N ASP A 126 1.68 -6.40 -15.70
CA ASP A 126 2.68 -7.47 -15.70
C ASP A 126 2.82 -8.16 -14.33
N ALA A 127 2.33 -7.52 -13.25
CA ALA A 127 2.37 -8.06 -11.88
C ALA A 127 0.95 -8.43 -11.36
N ARG A 128 0.01 -8.68 -12.25
CA ARG A 128 -1.41 -8.84 -11.89
C ARG A 128 -1.62 -9.95 -10.87
N HIS A 129 -1.15 -11.16 -11.16
CA HIS A 129 -1.35 -12.32 -10.28
C HIS A 129 -0.66 -12.15 -8.93
N SER A 130 0.57 -11.61 -8.93
CA SER A 130 1.31 -11.28 -7.71
C SER A 130 0.55 -10.26 -6.86
N ASN A 131 0.06 -9.18 -7.47
CA ASN A 131 -0.68 -8.13 -6.77
C ASN A 131 -2.00 -8.66 -6.19
N GLU A 132 -2.75 -9.48 -6.95
CA GLU A 132 -3.99 -10.11 -6.48
C GLU A 132 -3.72 -11.05 -5.28
N ALA A 133 -2.65 -11.88 -5.35
CA ALA A 133 -2.28 -12.77 -4.27
C ALA A 133 -1.87 -12.02 -3.00
N ILE A 134 -1.09 -10.94 -3.13
CA ILE A 134 -0.72 -10.09 -2.00
C ILE A 134 -1.96 -9.39 -1.45
N ALA A 135 -2.79 -8.77 -2.29
CA ALA A 135 -4.00 -8.05 -1.88
C ALA A 135 -4.95 -8.93 -1.06
N ALA A 136 -5.12 -10.20 -1.42
CA ALA A 136 -5.94 -11.14 -0.67
C ALA A 136 -5.45 -11.30 0.79
N LEU A 137 -4.13 -11.36 1.01
CA LEU A 137 -3.55 -11.45 2.36
C LEU A 137 -3.70 -10.14 3.13
N LEU A 138 -3.64 -8.99 2.44
CA LEU A 138 -3.86 -7.68 3.04
C LEU A 138 -5.31 -7.52 3.51
N HIS A 139 -6.29 -7.97 2.72
CA HIS A 139 -7.71 -8.00 3.10
C HIS A 139 -7.94 -8.94 4.29
N GLU A 140 -7.31 -10.12 4.32
CA GLU A 140 -7.36 -11.02 5.47
C GLU A 140 -6.85 -10.33 6.76
N ALA A 141 -5.75 -9.58 6.65
CA ALA A 141 -5.22 -8.83 7.80
C ALA A 141 -6.16 -7.71 8.27
N LEU A 142 -6.81 -6.99 7.34
CA LEU A 142 -7.81 -5.97 7.66
C LEU A 142 -8.99 -6.59 8.41
N GLY A 143 -9.56 -7.67 7.87
CA GLY A 143 -10.69 -8.39 8.47
C GLY A 143 -10.36 -8.94 9.86
N ALA A 144 -9.17 -9.51 10.06
CA ALA A 144 -8.71 -10.04 11.36
C ALA A 144 -8.66 -8.98 12.47
N GLU A 145 -8.40 -7.72 12.11
CA GLU A 145 -8.35 -6.59 13.06
C GLU A 145 -9.64 -5.74 13.05
N GLY A 146 -10.68 -6.19 12.34
CA GLY A 146 -11.97 -5.51 12.26
C GLY A 146 -11.88 -4.13 11.59
N ILE A 147 -10.99 -3.99 10.61
CA ILE A 147 -10.91 -2.83 9.72
C ILE A 147 -11.67 -3.17 8.43
N ASP A 148 -12.41 -2.20 7.91
CA ASP A 148 -13.13 -2.35 6.65
C ASP A 148 -12.19 -2.72 5.52
N GLU A 149 -12.52 -3.76 4.77
CA GLU A 149 -11.71 -4.25 3.64
C GLU A 149 -11.52 -3.20 2.54
N ASN A 150 -12.49 -2.28 2.38
CA ASN A 150 -12.39 -1.15 1.46
C ASN A 150 -11.30 -0.13 1.84
N THR A 151 -10.67 -0.27 3.01
CA THR A 151 -9.47 0.51 3.37
C THR A 151 -8.31 0.28 2.39
N PHE A 152 -8.29 -0.88 1.71
CA PHE A 152 -7.37 -1.17 0.64
C PHE A 152 -8.13 -1.71 -0.57
N THR A 153 -8.00 -1.07 -1.72
CA THR A 153 -8.64 -1.48 -2.97
C THR A 153 -7.58 -1.65 -4.06
N LEU A 154 -7.49 -2.86 -4.63
CA LEU A 154 -6.70 -3.11 -5.83
C LEU A 154 -7.59 -2.96 -7.06
N LEU A 155 -7.28 -1.98 -7.92
CA LEU A 155 -8.00 -1.76 -9.16
C LEU A 155 -7.62 -2.79 -10.23
N PRO A 156 -8.52 -3.06 -11.20
CA PRO A 156 -8.24 -3.91 -12.34
C PRO A 156 -7.01 -3.45 -13.13
N ALA A 157 -6.30 -4.41 -13.73
CA ALA A 157 -5.13 -4.15 -14.55
C ALA A 157 -5.55 -3.62 -15.95
N GLY A 158 -5.77 -2.33 -16.09
CA GLY A 158 -6.14 -1.70 -17.37
C GLY A 158 -5.86 -0.21 -17.36
N HIS A 159 -5.70 0.39 -18.54
CA HIS A 159 -5.49 1.84 -18.67
C HIS A 159 -6.74 2.63 -18.25
N GLU A 160 -7.94 2.07 -18.45
CA GLU A 160 -9.21 2.68 -18.03
C GLU A 160 -9.25 2.96 -16.54
N ALA A 161 -8.68 2.04 -15.71
CA ALA A 161 -8.62 2.20 -14.28
C ALA A 161 -7.76 3.41 -13.84
N VAL A 162 -6.73 3.76 -14.62
CA VAL A 162 -5.93 4.98 -14.37
C VAL A 162 -6.78 6.22 -14.61
N GLY A 163 -7.49 6.27 -15.75
CA GLY A 163 -8.39 7.37 -16.07
C GLY A 163 -9.49 7.54 -15.01
N ALA A 164 -10.10 6.45 -14.58
CA ALA A 164 -11.11 6.45 -13.52
C ALA A 164 -10.54 6.99 -12.20
N LEU A 165 -9.35 6.53 -11.79
CA LEU A 165 -8.69 7.00 -10.57
C LEU A 165 -8.36 8.50 -10.62
N LEU A 166 -7.83 8.98 -11.74
CA LEU A 166 -7.49 10.40 -11.93
C LEU A 166 -8.73 11.30 -11.99
N SER A 167 -9.86 10.75 -12.43
CA SER A 167 -11.13 11.49 -12.53
C SER A 167 -11.97 11.41 -11.25
N ALA A 168 -11.53 10.66 -10.23
CA ALA A 168 -12.27 10.46 -8.97
C ALA A 168 -12.16 11.66 -8.01
N VAL A 169 -12.40 12.85 -8.54
CA VAL A 169 -12.38 14.11 -7.77
C VAL A 169 -13.44 14.08 -6.67
N GLY A 170 -13.04 14.38 -5.43
CA GLY A 170 -13.92 14.33 -4.25
C GLY A 170 -14.01 12.94 -3.61
N TYR A 171 -13.44 11.91 -4.21
CA TYR A 171 -13.31 10.56 -3.64
C TYR A 171 -11.87 10.17 -3.33
N VAL A 172 -10.91 10.71 -4.07
CA VAL A 172 -9.48 10.49 -3.88
C VAL A 172 -8.82 11.83 -3.56
N ASP A 173 -8.13 11.91 -2.43
CA ASP A 173 -7.54 13.16 -1.91
C ASP A 173 -6.17 13.45 -2.52
N VAL A 174 -5.40 12.41 -2.83
CA VAL A 174 -4.08 12.53 -3.46
C VAL A 174 -3.79 11.33 -4.33
N VAL A 175 -3.20 11.55 -5.51
CA VAL A 175 -2.72 10.48 -6.39
C VAL A 175 -1.20 10.59 -6.53
N ILE A 176 -0.52 9.47 -6.35
CA ILE A 176 0.94 9.34 -6.43
C ILE A 176 1.29 8.42 -7.60
N PRO A 177 1.71 8.98 -8.74
CA PRO A 177 2.23 8.16 -9.85
C PRO A 177 3.67 7.71 -9.53
N ARG A 178 3.97 6.43 -9.79
CA ARG A 178 5.30 5.84 -9.64
C ARG A 178 5.62 4.96 -10.83
N GLY A 179 6.39 5.48 -11.76
CA GLY A 179 6.75 4.78 -12.99
C GLY A 179 7.72 5.55 -13.86
N GLY A 180 7.87 5.12 -15.11
CA GLY A 180 8.66 5.82 -16.11
C GLY A 180 8.01 7.11 -16.59
N ALA A 181 8.76 7.89 -17.40
CA ALA A 181 8.32 9.19 -17.93
C ALA A 181 7.01 9.14 -18.73
N GLY A 182 6.59 7.97 -19.21
CA GLY A 182 5.30 7.80 -19.91
C GLY A 182 4.08 7.70 -18.98
N LEU A 183 4.30 7.55 -17.66
CA LEU A 183 3.24 7.51 -16.66
C LEU A 183 3.07 8.86 -15.93
N ILE A 184 4.09 9.69 -15.94
CA ILE A 184 4.15 11.00 -15.30
C ILE A 184 3.91 12.10 -16.34
#